data_837fb6682916c517e9a43bc8b1ced68a
#
_entry.id   837fb6682916c517e9a43bc8b1ced68a
#
_cell.length_a   1.000
_cell.length_b   1.000
_cell.length_c   1.000
_cell.angle_alpha   90.00
_cell.angle_beta   90.00
_cell.angle_gamma   90.00
#
_symmetry.space_group_name_H-M   'P 1'
#
loop_
_entity.id
_entity.type
_entity.pdbx_description
1 polymer ?
#
loop_
_entity_poly.entity_id
_entity_poly.type
_entity_poly.pdbx_seq_one_letter_code
_entity_poly.pdbx_strand_id
1 'polypeptide(L)'
;MLNSWPLAKDLQVLVEIVHSGSFSAAAATLGQTPAFVTKRIQILENTLATTLLNRSARGVALTESGQRCYEHALEILTQYQRLVDDVTQIKTRPEGMIRIGCSFGFGRSHIAPAITELMRNYPELQVHFELFDRQIDLVQDNIDLDIRINNAIPDYYIAHLLTKNKRILCAAPEYLQKYPQPQSLQELSRHDCLVTKERDMTHGIWELGNGQEKKSVKVSGHLSSNSGEIVLQWALEGKGIMLRSEWDVLPFLESGKLVRVLPEYAQSANIWAVYREPLYRSMKLRVCVEFLAAWCQQRLGKPDEGYQVM
;
A
#
# COMPACT_ATOMS: atom_id res chain seq x y z
N MET A 1 -26.83 23.64 12.40
CA MET A 1 -27.11 22.97 11.09
C MET A 1 -26.23 23.64 10.05
N LEU A 2 -25.46 22.85 9.31
CA LEU A 2 -24.67 23.38 8.19
C LEU A 2 -25.63 23.89 7.12
N ASN A 3 -25.66 25.20 6.91
CA ASN A 3 -26.55 25.84 5.92
C ASN A 3 -26.11 25.61 4.47
N SER A 4 -24.98 24.93 4.23
CA SER A 4 -24.48 24.57 2.90
C SER A 4 -23.57 23.34 2.98
N TRP A 5 -23.70 22.48 1.99
CA TRP A 5 -22.81 21.35 1.81
C TRP A 5 -21.63 21.75 0.92
N PRO A 6 -20.42 21.20 1.14
CA PRO A 6 -19.33 21.33 0.19
C PRO A 6 -19.77 20.86 -1.20
N LEU A 7 -19.44 21.62 -2.23
CA LEU A 7 -19.70 21.18 -3.60
C LEU A 7 -18.59 20.23 -4.06
N ALA A 8 -18.93 19.24 -4.89
CA ALA A 8 -17.94 18.33 -5.48
C ALA A 8 -16.78 19.09 -6.15
N LYS A 9 -17.06 20.26 -6.75
CA LYS A 9 -16.04 21.13 -7.33
C LYS A 9 -15.05 21.70 -6.30
N ASP A 10 -15.46 21.94 -5.07
CA ASP A 10 -14.59 22.43 -4.00
C ASP A 10 -13.64 21.34 -3.53
N LEU A 11 -14.18 20.12 -3.40
CA LEU A 11 -13.40 18.93 -3.09
C LEU A 11 -12.37 18.62 -4.20
N GLN A 12 -12.78 18.75 -5.46
CA GLN A 12 -11.88 18.58 -6.61
C GLN A 12 -10.72 19.59 -6.58
N VAL A 13 -11.00 20.85 -6.22
CA VAL A 13 -9.97 21.88 -6.10
C VAL A 13 -8.99 21.54 -4.97
N LEU A 14 -9.47 21.08 -3.82
CA LEU A 14 -8.60 20.63 -2.73
C LEU A 14 -7.66 19.50 -3.19
N VAL A 15 -8.24 18.45 -3.80
CA VAL A 15 -7.45 17.30 -4.30
C VAL A 15 -6.41 17.77 -5.31
N GLU A 16 -6.76 18.68 -6.20
CA GLU A 16 -5.83 19.19 -7.21
C GLU A 16 -4.67 20.00 -6.63
N ILE A 17 -4.93 20.84 -5.62
CA ILE A 17 -3.87 21.61 -4.96
C ILE A 17 -2.86 20.67 -4.27
N VAL A 18 -3.36 19.66 -3.57
CA VAL A 18 -2.50 18.66 -2.90
C VAL A 18 -1.66 17.90 -3.92
N HIS A 19 -2.29 17.44 -4.99
CA HIS A 19 -1.64 16.69 -6.05
C HIS A 19 -0.57 17.51 -6.81
N SER A 20 -0.89 18.78 -7.12
CA SER A 20 0.00 19.68 -7.89
C SER A 20 1.02 20.41 -7.01
N GLY A 21 0.90 20.36 -5.68
CA GLY A 21 1.78 21.02 -4.72
C GLY A 21 1.66 22.56 -4.67
N SER A 22 0.84 23.17 -5.54
CA SER A 22 0.66 24.64 -5.55
C SER A 22 -0.68 25.08 -6.14
N PHE A 23 -1.16 26.25 -5.69
CA PHE A 23 -2.39 26.87 -6.20
C PHE A 23 -2.31 27.21 -7.70
N SER A 24 -1.13 27.64 -8.16
CA SER A 24 -0.94 28.02 -9.57
C SER A 24 -0.92 26.79 -10.50
N ALA A 25 -0.26 25.71 -10.07
CA ALA A 25 -0.23 24.47 -10.84
C ALA A 25 -1.64 23.83 -10.87
N ALA A 26 -2.34 23.80 -9.74
CA ALA A 26 -3.73 23.34 -9.68
C ALA A 26 -4.66 24.14 -10.59
N ALA A 27 -4.49 25.47 -10.63
CA ALA A 27 -5.26 26.33 -11.52
C ALA A 27 -5.02 25.99 -13.00
N ALA A 28 -3.76 25.79 -13.39
CA ALA A 28 -3.40 25.39 -14.75
C ALA A 28 -4.03 24.04 -15.13
N THR A 29 -3.93 23.03 -14.26
CA THR A 29 -4.51 21.69 -14.49
C THR A 29 -6.03 21.74 -14.61
N LEU A 30 -6.70 22.59 -13.81
CA LEU A 30 -8.17 22.75 -13.83
C LEU A 30 -8.68 23.68 -14.94
N GLY A 31 -7.79 24.29 -15.73
CA GLY A 31 -8.17 25.29 -16.73
C GLY A 31 -8.84 26.54 -16.11
N GLN A 32 -8.42 26.93 -14.89
CA GLN A 32 -9.00 28.00 -14.09
C GLN A 32 -7.93 29.04 -13.72
N THR A 33 -8.35 30.15 -13.14
CA THR A 33 -7.43 31.18 -12.61
C THR A 33 -6.99 30.84 -11.18
N PRO A 34 -5.78 31.25 -10.72
CA PRO A 34 -5.36 31.10 -9.32
C PRO A 34 -6.31 31.76 -8.32
N ALA A 35 -6.93 32.87 -8.70
CA ALA A 35 -7.94 33.58 -7.90
C ALA A 35 -9.19 32.69 -7.69
N PHE A 36 -9.64 31.99 -8.74
CA PHE A 36 -10.75 31.05 -8.65
C PHE A 36 -10.42 29.92 -7.68
N VAL A 37 -9.26 29.28 -7.82
CA VAL A 37 -8.80 28.18 -6.96
C VAL A 37 -8.74 28.62 -5.49
N THR A 38 -8.15 29.82 -5.25
CA THR A 38 -8.07 30.40 -3.89
C THR A 38 -9.47 30.63 -3.30
N LYS A 39 -10.39 31.22 -4.08
CA LYS A 39 -11.75 31.46 -3.63
C LYS A 39 -12.52 30.18 -3.30
N ARG A 40 -12.33 29.12 -4.10
CA ARG A 40 -13.00 27.81 -3.86
C ARG A 40 -12.53 27.17 -2.56
N ILE A 41 -11.23 27.22 -2.27
CA ILE A 41 -10.69 26.71 -0.98
C ILE A 41 -11.23 27.54 0.19
N GLN A 42 -11.26 28.85 0.10
CA GLN A 42 -11.85 29.70 1.15
C GLN A 42 -13.31 29.36 1.42
N ILE A 43 -14.09 29.08 0.37
CA ILE A 43 -15.49 28.65 0.51
C ILE A 43 -15.54 27.29 1.23
N LEU A 44 -14.70 26.34 0.86
CA LEU A 44 -14.65 25.01 1.49
C LEU A 44 -14.27 25.11 2.98
N GLU A 45 -13.22 25.86 3.30
CA GLU A 45 -12.75 26.08 4.68
C GLU A 45 -13.83 26.79 5.52
N ASN A 46 -14.51 27.80 4.97
CA ASN A 46 -15.61 28.46 5.64
C ASN A 46 -16.81 27.53 5.86
N THR A 47 -17.16 26.71 4.86
CA THR A 47 -18.27 25.75 4.96
C THR A 47 -18.01 24.70 6.04
N LEU A 48 -16.78 24.25 6.16
CA LEU A 48 -16.35 23.26 7.17
C LEU A 48 -15.92 23.90 8.50
N ALA A 49 -15.89 25.25 8.57
CA ALA A 49 -15.43 26.03 9.72
C ALA A 49 -14.05 25.58 10.23
N THR A 50 -13.15 25.21 9.33
CA THR A 50 -11.79 24.76 9.66
C THR A 50 -10.79 25.06 8.54
N THR A 51 -9.53 25.27 8.91
CA THR A 51 -8.44 25.45 7.95
C THR A 51 -7.95 24.08 7.47
N LEU A 52 -7.87 23.89 6.17
CA LEU A 52 -7.44 22.63 5.55
C LEU A 52 -6.00 22.68 5.05
N LEU A 53 -5.51 23.88 4.66
CA LEU A 53 -4.21 24.06 4.05
C LEU A 53 -3.35 25.05 4.81
N ASN A 54 -2.11 24.67 5.10
CA ASN A 54 -1.04 25.54 5.56
C ASN A 54 -0.26 26.06 4.35
N ARG A 55 -0.13 27.39 4.23
CA ARG A 55 0.67 28.04 3.17
C ARG A 55 2.04 28.41 3.75
N SER A 56 3.10 27.99 3.11
CA SER A 56 4.46 28.37 3.47
C SER A 56 5.27 28.73 2.23
N ALA A 57 6.43 29.33 2.44
CA ALA A 57 7.38 29.60 1.35
C ALA A 57 7.87 28.32 0.63
N ARG A 58 7.71 27.15 1.27
CA ARG A 58 8.08 25.83 0.73
C ARG A 58 6.96 25.14 -0.03
N GLY A 59 5.76 25.74 -0.12
CA GLY A 59 4.60 25.18 -0.79
C GLY A 59 3.37 25.05 0.10
N VAL A 60 2.48 24.14 -0.27
CA VAL A 60 1.22 23.85 0.39
C VAL A 60 1.33 22.53 1.15
N ALA A 61 0.91 22.54 2.40
CA ALA A 61 0.82 21.33 3.24
C ALA A 61 -0.60 21.22 3.82
N LEU A 62 -1.08 20.01 3.99
CA LEU A 62 -2.34 19.72 4.66
C LEU A 62 -2.23 19.98 6.18
N THR A 63 -3.30 20.48 6.79
CA THR A 63 -3.51 20.36 8.24
C THR A 63 -4.01 18.95 8.57
N GLU A 64 -4.13 18.58 9.84
CA GLU A 64 -4.75 17.30 10.25
C GLU A 64 -6.20 17.20 9.74
N SER A 65 -6.98 18.28 9.85
CA SER A 65 -8.33 18.34 9.29
C SER A 65 -8.31 18.31 7.76
N GLY A 66 -7.29 18.91 7.15
CA GLY A 66 -7.05 18.89 5.71
C GLY A 66 -6.78 17.48 5.21
N GLN A 67 -5.98 16.71 5.93
CA GLN A 67 -5.68 15.31 5.58
C GLN A 67 -6.95 14.47 5.57
N ARG A 68 -7.75 14.53 6.63
CA ARG A 68 -9.04 13.82 6.68
C ARG A 68 -9.99 14.26 5.58
N CYS A 69 -10.08 15.58 5.33
CA CYS A 69 -10.92 16.11 4.24
C CYS A 69 -10.44 15.63 2.86
N TYR A 70 -9.14 15.57 2.62
CA TYR A 70 -8.55 15.10 1.38
C TYR A 70 -8.88 13.61 1.13
N GLU A 71 -8.73 12.76 2.13
CA GLU A 71 -9.05 11.32 2.04
C GLU A 71 -10.53 11.10 1.69
N HIS A 72 -11.44 11.75 2.41
CA HIS A 72 -12.87 11.68 2.09
C HIS A 72 -13.21 12.31 0.74
N ALA A 73 -12.51 13.38 0.34
CA ALA A 73 -12.72 14.00 -0.97
C ALA A 73 -12.41 13.04 -2.13
N LEU A 74 -11.33 12.25 -2.02
CA LEU A 74 -11.00 11.22 -3.01
C LEU A 74 -12.11 10.17 -3.13
N GLU A 75 -12.64 9.71 -2.01
CA GLU A 75 -13.73 8.73 -1.98
C GLU A 75 -15.02 9.30 -2.59
N ILE A 76 -15.45 10.50 -2.15
CA ILE A 76 -16.66 11.17 -2.64
C ILE A 76 -16.58 11.43 -4.15
N LEU A 77 -15.46 11.95 -4.64
CA LEU A 77 -15.27 12.21 -6.06
C LEU A 77 -15.27 10.91 -6.89
N THR A 78 -14.73 9.84 -6.36
CA THR A 78 -14.77 8.52 -7.01
C THR A 78 -16.20 7.99 -7.08
N GLN A 79 -17.00 8.12 -6.00
CA GLN A 79 -18.41 7.74 -6.02
C GLN A 79 -19.25 8.65 -6.95
N TYR A 80 -18.95 9.95 -6.98
CA TYR A 80 -19.59 10.86 -7.90
C TYR A 80 -19.33 10.49 -9.37
N GLN A 81 -18.08 10.10 -9.70
CA GLN A 81 -17.74 9.64 -11.04
C GLN A 81 -18.49 8.35 -11.39
N ARG A 82 -18.58 7.38 -10.45
CA ARG A 82 -19.38 6.15 -10.65
C ARG A 82 -20.85 6.48 -10.94
N LEU A 83 -21.46 7.40 -10.17
CA LEU A 83 -22.82 7.84 -10.42
C LEU A 83 -22.99 8.38 -11.84
N VAL A 84 -22.07 9.23 -12.30
CA VAL A 84 -22.10 9.77 -13.65
C VAL A 84 -21.99 8.66 -14.68
N ASP A 85 -21.03 7.74 -14.53
CA ASP A 85 -20.82 6.62 -15.44
C ASP A 85 -22.07 5.72 -15.53
N ASP A 86 -22.70 5.43 -14.39
CA ASP A 86 -23.89 4.56 -14.31
C ASP A 86 -25.13 5.21 -14.95
N VAL A 87 -25.34 6.51 -14.71
CA VAL A 87 -26.54 7.23 -15.21
C VAL A 87 -26.42 7.59 -16.68
N THR A 88 -25.23 7.95 -17.13
CA THR A 88 -25.05 8.39 -18.53
C THR A 88 -25.05 7.23 -19.51
N GLN A 89 -25.05 5.96 -19.02
CA GLN A 89 -24.94 4.74 -19.82
C GLN A 89 -23.79 4.79 -20.84
N ILE A 90 -22.90 5.75 -20.72
CA ILE A 90 -21.66 5.77 -21.46
C ILE A 90 -20.85 4.63 -20.84
N LYS A 91 -21.06 3.40 -21.34
CA LYS A 91 -20.20 2.23 -21.07
C LYS A 91 -18.85 2.54 -21.71
N THR A 92 -18.12 3.49 -21.15
CA THR A 92 -16.70 3.61 -21.41
C THR A 92 -16.08 2.36 -20.80
N ARG A 93 -15.83 1.37 -21.66
CA ARG A 93 -15.10 0.17 -21.23
C ARG A 93 -13.69 0.60 -20.90
N PRO A 94 -13.11 0.12 -19.78
CA PRO A 94 -11.71 0.41 -19.50
C PRO A 94 -10.87 -0.17 -20.63
N GLU A 95 -10.13 0.68 -21.30
CA GLU A 95 -9.29 0.33 -22.45
C GLU A 95 -7.89 0.91 -22.33
N GLY A 96 -6.98 0.39 -23.13
CA GLY A 96 -5.61 0.85 -23.23
C GLY A 96 -4.66 0.21 -22.21
N MET A 97 -3.41 0.64 -22.27
CA MET A 97 -2.32 0.07 -21.46
C MET A 97 -2.34 0.57 -20.03
N ILE A 98 -2.17 -0.35 -19.07
CA ILE A 98 -1.83 -0.08 -17.67
C ILE A 98 -0.57 -0.85 -17.28
N ARG A 99 0.40 -0.17 -16.63
CA ARG A 99 1.64 -0.76 -16.14
C ARG A 99 1.53 -0.98 -14.64
N ILE A 100 1.65 -2.25 -14.23
CA ILE A 100 1.51 -2.66 -12.83
C ILE A 100 2.85 -3.19 -12.34
N GLY A 101 3.35 -2.64 -11.22
CA GLY A 101 4.55 -3.09 -10.53
C GLY A 101 4.21 -3.90 -9.27
N CYS A 102 5.04 -4.89 -8.94
CA CYS A 102 4.91 -5.67 -7.71
C CYS A 102 6.26 -6.28 -7.28
N SER A 103 6.35 -6.83 -6.06
CA SER A 103 7.46 -7.70 -5.66
C SER A 103 7.32 -9.10 -6.30
N PHE A 104 8.45 -9.81 -6.47
CA PHE A 104 8.48 -11.10 -7.14
C PHE A 104 7.51 -12.12 -6.54
N GLY A 105 7.63 -12.43 -5.25
CA GLY A 105 6.84 -13.48 -4.61
C GLY A 105 5.34 -13.21 -4.65
N PHE A 106 4.90 -12.04 -4.19
CA PHE A 106 3.49 -11.66 -4.17
C PHE A 106 2.93 -11.48 -5.58
N GLY A 107 3.71 -10.88 -6.47
CA GLY A 107 3.35 -10.70 -7.87
C GLY A 107 3.04 -12.02 -8.55
N ARG A 108 3.93 -12.99 -8.40
CA ARG A 108 3.75 -14.32 -8.99
C ARG A 108 2.57 -15.10 -8.39
N SER A 109 2.47 -15.11 -7.05
CA SER A 109 1.52 -15.98 -6.35
C SER A 109 0.10 -15.42 -6.33
N HIS A 110 -0.07 -14.09 -6.33
CA HIS A 110 -1.37 -13.46 -6.13
C HIS A 110 -1.77 -12.49 -7.25
N ILE A 111 -0.86 -11.62 -7.71
CA ILE A 111 -1.25 -10.58 -8.68
C ILE A 111 -1.35 -11.12 -10.11
N ALA A 112 -0.45 -12.00 -10.54
CA ALA A 112 -0.54 -12.59 -11.88
C ALA A 112 -1.84 -13.40 -12.10
N PRO A 113 -2.30 -14.26 -11.15
CA PRO A 113 -3.62 -14.88 -11.23
C PRO A 113 -4.77 -13.87 -11.23
N ALA A 114 -4.68 -12.80 -10.43
CA ALA A 114 -5.67 -11.73 -10.37
C ALA A 114 -5.77 -10.99 -11.71
N ILE A 115 -4.64 -10.67 -12.34
CA ILE A 115 -4.59 -10.05 -13.67
C ILE A 115 -5.26 -10.96 -14.72
N THR A 116 -5.03 -12.26 -14.66
CA THR A 116 -5.67 -13.22 -15.58
C THR A 116 -7.19 -13.16 -15.48
N GLU A 117 -7.73 -13.05 -14.28
CA GLU A 117 -9.18 -12.94 -14.07
C GLU A 117 -9.70 -11.54 -14.46
N LEU A 118 -8.94 -10.48 -14.14
CA LEU A 118 -9.27 -9.11 -14.57
C LEU A 118 -9.42 -9.01 -16.08
N MET A 119 -8.50 -9.63 -16.85
CA MET A 119 -8.51 -9.60 -18.31
C MET A 119 -9.71 -10.34 -18.92
N ARG A 120 -10.29 -11.32 -18.21
CA ARG A 120 -11.54 -11.97 -18.65
C ARG A 120 -12.73 -11.01 -18.56
N ASN A 121 -12.75 -10.17 -17.53
CA ASN A 121 -13.82 -9.19 -17.32
C ASN A 121 -13.67 -7.95 -18.20
N TYR A 122 -12.42 -7.60 -18.55
CA TYR A 122 -12.07 -6.37 -19.29
C TYR A 122 -11.09 -6.68 -20.44
N PRO A 123 -11.54 -7.29 -21.52
CA PRO A 123 -10.67 -7.77 -22.62
C PRO A 123 -10.02 -6.65 -23.43
N GLU A 124 -10.50 -5.40 -23.32
CA GLU A 124 -9.95 -4.22 -24.03
C GLU A 124 -8.79 -3.56 -23.26
N LEU A 125 -8.55 -3.98 -21.99
CA LEU A 125 -7.36 -3.57 -21.25
C LEU A 125 -6.13 -4.28 -21.81
N GLN A 126 -5.00 -3.57 -21.75
CA GLN A 126 -3.67 -4.15 -21.95
C GLN A 126 -2.90 -3.98 -20.64
N VAL A 127 -2.39 -5.07 -20.09
CA VAL A 127 -1.63 -5.03 -18.83
C VAL A 127 -0.17 -5.35 -19.11
N HIS A 128 0.72 -4.42 -18.76
CA HIS A 128 2.14 -4.68 -18.67
C HIS A 128 2.50 -4.88 -17.19
N PHE A 129 2.92 -6.09 -16.82
CA PHE A 129 3.18 -6.46 -15.44
C PHE A 129 4.66 -6.67 -15.21
N GLU A 130 5.27 -5.87 -14.33
CA GLU A 130 6.69 -5.91 -14.00
C GLU A 130 6.93 -6.27 -12.54
N LEU A 131 7.96 -7.06 -12.29
CA LEU A 131 8.35 -7.49 -10.96
C LEU A 131 9.68 -6.83 -10.57
N PHE A 132 9.75 -6.33 -9.34
CA PHE A 132 10.89 -5.60 -8.82
C PHE A 132 11.28 -6.10 -7.43
N ASP A 133 12.58 -6.21 -7.17
CA ASP A 133 13.17 -6.46 -5.84
C ASP A 133 13.68 -5.17 -5.16
N ARG A 134 13.61 -4.05 -5.89
CA ARG A 134 13.95 -2.70 -5.42
C ARG A 134 12.72 -1.82 -5.24
N GLN A 135 12.90 -0.70 -4.57
CA GLN A 135 11.86 0.34 -4.48
C GLN A 135 11.53 0.87 -5.89
N ILE A 136 10.23 1.04 -6.13
CA ILE A 136 9.69 1.59 -7.38
C ILE A 136 9.45 3.09 -7.19
N ASP A 137 9.94 3.89 -8.13
CA ASP A 137 9.47 5.25 -8.36
C ASP A 137 8.48 5.23 -9.53
N LEU A 138 7.20 5.53 -9.26
CA LEU A 138 6.14 5.42 -10.27
C LEU A 138 6.39 6.26 -11.52
N VAL A 139 7.13 7.38 -11.40
CA VAL A 139 7.43 8.25 -12.53
C VAL A 139 8.61 7.72 -13.34
N GLN A 140 9.74 7.49 -12.65
CA GLN A 140 10.98 7.10 -13.31
C GLN A 140 10.88 5.70 -13.92
N ASP A 141 10.16 4.79 -13.25
CA ASP A 141 9.94 3.42 -13.71
C ASP A 141 8.73 3.31 -14.67
N ASN A 142 8.01 4.41 -14.90
CA ASN A 142 6.82 4.45 -15.76
C ASN A 142 5.76 3.40 -15.37
N ILE A 143 5.48 3.32 -14.06
CA ILE A 143 4.48 2.44 -13.47
C ILE A 143 3.23 3.24 -13.09
N ASP A 144 2.05 2.77 -13.52
CA ASP A 144 0.78 3.39 -13.21
C ASP A 144 0.25 2.97 -11.83
N LEU A 145 0.52 1.71 -11.44
CA LEU A 145 0.05 1.08 -10.21
C LEU A 145 1.14 0.19 -9.61
N ASP A 146 1.62 0.49 -8.39
CA ASP A 146 2.54 -0.36 -7.63
C ASP A 146 1.80 -1.10 -6.50
N ILE A 147 1.90 -2.42 -6.47
CA ILE A 147 1.40 -3.24 -5.36
C ILE A 147 2.52 -3.39 -4.33
N ARG A 148 2.38 -2.67 -3.22
CA ARG A 148 3.41 -2.50 -2.19
C ARG A 148 3.04 -3.22 -0.90
N ILE A 149 4.01 -3.94 -0.33
CA ILE A 149 3.86 -4.69 0.93
C ILE A 149 4.71 -4.04 2.00
N ASN A 150 4.27 -2.92 2.50
CA ASN A 150 4.82 -2.21 3.66
C ASN A 150 3.85 -1.08 4.07
N ASN A 151 4.18 -0.33 5.12
CA ASN A 151 3.38 0.81 5.57
C ASN A 151 4.09 2.17 5.34
N ALA A 152 5.32 2.16 4.81
CA ALA A 152 6.06 3.38 4.49
C ALA A 152 5.76 3.80 3.04
N ILE A 153 4.71 4.58 2.86
CA ILE A 153 4.31 5.11 1.56
C ILE A 153 4.54 6.62 1.60
N PRO A 154 5.30 7.19 0.64
CA PRO A 154 5.48 8.62 0.55
C PRO A 154 4.17 9.39 0.39
N ASP A 155 4.02 10.51 1.07
CA ASP A 155 2.78 11.32 1.13
C ASP A 155 2.35 11.88 -0.24
N TYR A 156 3.25 11.92 -1.22
CA TYR A 156 2.95 12.38 -2.58
C TYR A 156 2.31 11.29 -3.47
N TYR A 157 2.16 10.08 -2.97
CA TYR A 157 1.40 9.02 -3.62
C TYR A 157 0.05 8.81 -2.95
N ILE A 158 -0.92 8.36 -3.73
CA ILE A 158 -2.21 7.90 -3.21
C ILE A 158 -2.09 6.40 -2.94
N ALA A 159 -2.53 5.98 -1.75
CA ALA A 159 -2.49 4.59 -1.34
C ALA A 159 -3.90 4.08 -1.02
N HIS A 160 -4.27 2.94 -1.59
CA HIS A 160 -5.50 2.23 -1.28
C HIS A 160 -5.16 0.89 -0.63
N LEU A 161 -5.69 0.65 0.57
CA LEU A 161 -5.45 -0.61 1.28
C LEU A 161 -6.17 -1.76 0.58
N LEU A 162 -5.41 -2.72 0.07
CA LEU A 162 -5.95 -3.94 -0.53
C LEU A 162 -6.31 -4.97 0.54
N THR A 163 -5.39 -5.22 1.48
CA THR A 163 -5.63 -6.09 2.63
C THR A 163 -4.58 -5.87 3.71
N LYS A 164 -4.93 -6.22 4.95
CA LYS A 164 -3.97 -6.27 6.05
C LYS A 164 -3.06 -7.48 5.89
N ASN A 165 -1.81 -7.30 6.27
CA ASN A 165 -0.80 -8.36 6.29
C ASN A 165 0.23 -8.05 7.38
N LYS A 166 0.85 -9.08 7.89
CA LYS A 166 1.97 -9.01 8.83
C LYS A 166 3.09 -9.94 8.40
N ARG A 167 4.30 -9.60 8.78
CA ARG A 167 5.44 -10.52 8.71
C ARG A 167 5.61 -11.16 10.08
N ILE A 168 5.91 -12.45 10.09
CA ILE A 168 6.08 -13.27 11.30
C ILE A 168 7.43 -13.96 11.27
N LEU A 169 7.95 -14.28 12.46
CA LEU A 169 9.19 -15.00 12.62
C LEU A 169 8.95 -16.51 12.48
N CYS A 170 9.73 -17.17 11.64
CA CYS A 170 9.61 -18.59 11.37
C CYS A 170 10.98 -19.24 11.22
N ALA A 171 11.06 -20.53 11.56
CA ALA A 171 12.21 -21.39 11.30
C ALA A 171 11.74 -22.83 11.03
N ALA A 172 12.58 -23.64 10.38
CA ALA A 172 12.32 -25.07 10.27
C ALA A 172 12.52 -25.77 11.63
N PRO A 173 11.73 -26.82 11.95
CA PRO A 173 11.93 -27.62 13.15
C PRO A 173 13.37 -28.17 13.28
N GLU A 174 13.98 -28.53 12.16
CA GLU A 174 15.37 -29.03 12.12
C GLU A 174 16.39 -28.00 12.65
N TYR A 175 16.19 -26.71 12.35
CA TYR A 175 17.02 -25.64 12.90
C TYR A 175 16.87 -25.55 14.42
N LEU A 176 15.63 -25.58 14.92
CA LEU A 176 15.32 -25.44 16.34
C LEU A 176 15.69 -26.67 17.18
N GLN A 177 15.90 -27.82 16.55
CA GLN A 177 16.49 -28.99 17.22
C GLN A 177 18.00 -28.82 17.53
N LYS A 178 18.70 -28.04 16.68
CA LYS A 178 20.14 -27.76 16.85
C LYS A 178 20.35 -26.51 17.75
N TYR A 179 19.46 -25.53 17.65
CA TYR A 179 19.54 -24.26 18.34
C TYR A 179 18.23 -24.03 19.09
N PRO A 180 18.22 -24.02 20.45
CA PRO A 180 16.99 -23.84 21.23
C PRO A 180 16.21 -22.62 20.79
N GLN A 181 14.89 -22.74 20.74
CA GLN A 181 14.00 -21.66 20.32
C GLN A 181 14.21 -20.41 21.21
N PRO A 182 14.43 -19.21 20.63
CA PRO A 182 14.59 -17.98 21.40
C PRO A 182 13.31 -17.67 22.18
N GLN A 183 13.47 -17.22 23.42
CA GLN A 183 12.38 -16.86 24.33
C GLN A 183 12.19 -15.33 24.41
N SER A 184 13.06 -14.56 23.78
CA SER A 184 13.03 -13.10 23.76
C SER A 184 13.63 -12.55 22.46
N LEU A 185 13.27 -11.30 22.12
CA LEU A 185 13.83 -10.60 20.96
C LEU A 185 15.37 -10.45 21.04
N GLN A 186 15.91 -10.29 22.26
CA GLN A 186 17.35 -10.16 22.48
C GLN A 186 18.12 -11.44 22.09
N GLU A 187 17.49 -12.60 22.27
CA GLU A 187 18.13 -13.88 21.95
C GLU A 187 18.26 -14.12 20.45
N LEU A 188 17.53 -13.37 19.59
CA LEU A 188 17.71 -13.42 18.13
C LEU A 188 19.15 -13.09 17.72
N SER A 189 19.88 -12.31 18.51
CA SER A 189 21.31 -12.02 18.26
C SER A 189 22.24 -13.24 18.37
N ARG A 190 21.76 -14.35 18.93
CA ARG A 190 22.49 -15.62 19.07
C ARG A 190 22.14 -16.64 17.99
N HIS A 191 21.22 -16.28 17.10
CA HIS A 191 20.74 -17.12 16.03
C HIS A 191 21.21 -16.61 14.66
N ASP A 192 21.35 -17.53 13.71
CA ASP A 192 21.46 -17.17 12.31
C ASP A 192 20.11 -16.63 11.83
N CYS A 193 20.06 -15.32 11.59
CA CYS A 193 18.88 -14.66 11.04
C CYS A 193 19.05 -14.48 9.53
N LEU A 194 18.13 -15.06 8.77
CA LEU A 194 18.11 -14.98 7.31
C LEU A 194 17.56 -13.61 6.89
N VAL A 195 18.45 -12.72 6.49
CA VAL A 195 18.08 -11.33 6.23
C VAL A 195 17.63 -11.13 4.79
N THR A 196 16.41 -10.64 4.63
CA THR A 196 15.90 -10.20 3.33
C THR A 196 16.12 -8.69 3.18
N LYS A 197 16.74 -8.26 2.08
CA LYS A 197 16.84 -6.86 1.69
C LYS A 197 15.83 -6.59 0.58
N GLU A 198 14.56 -6.58 0.92
CA GLU A 198 13.50 -6.22 -0.03
C GLU A 198 13.17 -4.73 0.06
N ARG A 199 13.13 -4.07 -1.10
CA ARG A 199 12.62 -2.70 -1.30
C ARG A 199 13.11 -1.71 -0.22
N ASP A 200 12.25 -1.36 0.76
CA ASP A 200 12.49 -0.29 1.74
C ASP A 200 13.06 -0.81 3.08
N MET A 201 13.33 -2.10 3.21
CA MET A 201 13.79 -2.65 4.47
C MET A 201 15.24 -2.28 4.77
N THR A 202 15.48 -1.75 5.95
CA THR A 202 16.85 -1.55 6.46
C THR A 202 17.49 -2.90 6.69
N HIS A 203 18.62 -3.15 6.05
CA HIS A 203 19.36 -4.41 6.16
C HIS A 203 19.72 -4.73 7.62
N GLY A 204 19.31 -5.92 8.07
CA GLY A 204 19.65 -6.40 9.42
C GLY A 204 18.93 -5.70 10.57
N ILE A 205 17.85 -4.96 10.31
CA ILE A 205 16.99 -4.40 11.36
C ILE A 205 15.56 -4.90 11.15
N TRP A 206 15.02 -5.57 12.17
CA TRP A 206 13.63 -6.01 12.20
C TRP A 206 12.82 -5.16 13.17
N GLU A 207 11.74 -4.55 12.68
CA GLU A 207 10.81 -3.79 13.51
C GLU A 207 9.65 -4.70 13.92
N LEU A 208 9.65 -5.12 15.17
CA LEU A 208 8.71 -6.11 15.69
C LEU A 208 7.83 -5.49 16.77
N GLY A 209 6.54 -5.77 16.71
CA GLY A 209 5.56 -5.30 17.69
C GLY A 209 4.73 -6.44 18.25
N ASN A 210 4.24 -6.27 19.49
CA ASN A 210 3.34 -7.22 20.17
C ASN A 210 1.94 -6.62 20.43
N GLY A 211 1.60 -5.52 19.75
CA GLY A 211 0.34 -4.78 19.94
C GLY A 211 0.39 -3.69 21.01
N GLN A 212 1.37 -3.70 21.91
CA GLN A 212 1.57 -2.67 22.95
C GLN A 212 2.78 -1.79 22.66
N GLU A 213 3.87 -2.38 22.20
CA GLU A 213 5.12 -1.67 21.91
C GLU A 213 5.74 -2.17 20.60
N LYS A 214 6.53 -1.29 19.95
CA LYS A 214 7.36 -1.64 18.79
C LYS A 214 8.81 -1.58 19.21
N LYS A 215 9.59 -2.59 18.80
CA LYS A 215 11.03 -2.70 19.07
C LYS A 215 11.80 -2.93 17.79
N SER A 216 12.87 -2.17 17.60
CA SER A 216 13.84 -2.42 16.54
C SER A 216 14.89 -3.38 17.06
N VAL A 217 15.06 -4.49 16.37
CA VAL A 217 16.02 -5.54 16.74
C VAL A 217 17.07 -5.65 15.63
N LYS A 218 18.34 -5.48 16.02
CA LYS A 218 19.46 -5.73 15.10
C LYS A 218 19.69 -7.23 15.02
N VAL A 219 19.64 -7.77 13.81
CA VAL A 219 19.85 -9.20 13.54
C VAL A 219 20.96 -9.38 12.50
N SER A 220 21.60 -10.52 12.54
CA SER A 220 22.64 -10.90 11.59
C SER A 220 22.61 -12.41 11.34
N GLY A 221 23.21 -12.86 10.26
CA GLY A 221 23.38 -14.26 9.93
C GLY A 221 24.28 -14.41 8.70
N HIS A 222 24.62 -15.65 8.39
CA HIS A 222 25.56 -15.96 7.32
C HIS A 222 24.94 -15.84 5.91
N LEU A 223 23.60 -15.82 5.82
CA LEU A 223 22.88 -15.78 4.54
C LEU A 223 21.96 -14.55 4.46
N SER A 224 22.02 -13.85 3.36
CA SER A 224 21.12 -12.75 3.05
C SER A 224 20.82 -12.70 1.55
N SER A 225 19.64 -12.23 1.16
CA SER A 225 19.23 -12.10 -0.23
C SER A 225 18.29 -10.89 -0.40
N ASN A 226 18.22 -10.36 -1.62
CA ASN A 226 17.16 -9.44 -2.03
C ASN A 226 15.87 -10.17 -2.47
N SER A 227 15.90 -11.48 -2.57
CA SER A 227 14.75 -12.32 -2.88
C SER A 227 14.25 -13.03 -1.62
N GLY A 228 13.02 -12.70 -1.20
CA GLY A 228 12.39 -13.39 -0.09
C GLY A 228 12.07 -14.85 -0.36
N GLU A 229 11.94 -15.26 -1.62
CA GLU A 229 11.76 -16.67 -2.01
C GLU A 229 13.00 -17.50 -1.73
N ILE A 230 14.20 -16.95 -2.00
CA ILE A 230 15.47 -17.62 -1.68
C ILE A 230 15.62 -17.73 -0.15
N VAL A 231 15.27 -16.67 0.59
CA VAL A 231 15.31 -16.70 2.06
C VAL A 231 14.34 -17.76 2.62
N LEU A 232 13.14 -17.87 2.05
CA LEU A 232 12.18 -18.91 2.42
C LEU A 232 12.75 -20.33 2.17
N GLN A 233 13.39 -20.54 1.02
CA GLN A 233 14.03 -21.82 0.71
C GLN A 233 15.10 -22.17 1.74
N TRP A 234 16.00 -21.23 2.09
CA TRP A 234 17.01 -21.47 3.12
C TRP A 234 16.42 -21.76 4.50
N ALA A 235 15.32 -21.08 4.84
CA ALA A 235 14.62 -21.34 6.10
C ALA A 235 14.05 -22.77 6.14
N LEU A 236 13.46 -23.24 5.03
CA LEU A 236 12.95 -24.60 4.90
C LEU A 236 14.06 -25.65 4.98
N GLU A 237 15.29 -25.30 4.59
CA GLU A 237 16.48 -26.14 4.73
C GLU A 237 17.15 -26.04 6.11
N GLY A 238 16.52 -25.39 7.07
CA GLY A 238 17.04 -25.29 8.45
C GLY A 238 18.27 -24.40 8.59
N LYS A 239 18.41 -23.34 7.77
CA LYS A 239 19.60 -22.46 7.81
C LYS A 239 19.47 -21.29 8.79
N GLY A 240 18.28 -21.05 9.37
CA GLY A 240 18.11 -19.95 10.31
C GLY A 240 16.66 -19.54 10.53
N ILE A 241 16.50 -18.44 11.26
CA ILE A 241 15.21 -17.76 11.52
C ILE A 241 15.01 -16.69 10.46
N MET A 242 13.82 -16.61 9.89
CA MET A 242 13.43 -15.54 8.94
C MET A 242 12.24 -14.73 9.44
N LEU A 243 12.13 -13.50 8.94
CA LEU A 243 10.96 -12.64 9.07
C LEU A 243 10.26 -12.58 7.71
N ARG A 244 9.05 -13.15 7.59
CA ARG A 244 8.37 -13.31 6.30
C ARG A 244 6.88 -13.06 6.40
N SER A 245 6.26 -12.58 5.30
CA SER A 245 4.81 -12.36 5.22
C SER A 245 4.02 -13.63 5.51
N GLU A 246 2.97 -13.50 6.33
CA GLU A 246 2.17 -14.63 6.78
C GLU A 246 1.54 -15.40 5.62
N TRP A 247 1.03 -14.70 4.58
CA TRP A 247 0.47 -15.34 3.38
C TRP A 247 1.46 -16.29 2.67
N ASP A 248 2.77 -15.99 2.73
CA ASP A 248 3.82 -16.76 2.04
C ASP A 248 4.25 -18.02 2.83
N VAL A 249 4.16 -17.94 4.16
CA VAL A 249 4.62 -19.02 5.03
C VAL A 249 3.50 -19.92 5.55
N LEU A 250 2.25 -19.49 5.44
CA LEU A 250 1.09 -20.23 5.97
C LEU A 250 1.03 -21.68 5.51
N PRO A 251 1.22 -22.04 4.22
CA PRO A 251 1.19 -23.44 3.79
C PRO A 251 2.29 -24.29 4.43
N PHE A 252 3.43 -23.68 4.77
CA PHE A 252 4.56 -24.39 5.40
C PHE A 252 4.36 -24.53 6.91
N LEU A 253 3.66 -23.58 7.54
CA LEU A 253 3.24 -23.72 8.93
C LEU A 253 2.19 -24.82 9.09
N GLU A 254 1.18 -24.85 8.21
CA GLU A 254 0.14 -25.88 8.20
C GLU A 254 0.70 -27.28 7.95
N SER A 255 1.70 -27.39 7.08
CA SER A 255 2.38 -28.67 6.81
C SER A 255 3.47 -29.05 7.84
N GLY A 256 3.72 -28.21 8.84
CA GLY A 256 4.75 -28.44 9.88
C GLY A 256 6.20 -28.31 9.39
N LYS A 257 6.42 -27.85 8.14
CA LYS A 257 7.77 -27.59 7.60
C LYS A 257 8.43 -26.36 8.21
N LEU A 258 7.61 -25.43 8.69
CA LEU A 258 8.01 -24.27 9.47
C LEU A 258 7.21 -24.22 10.75
N VAL A 259 7.78 -23.60 11.78
CA VAL A 259 7.11 -23.26 13.04
C VAL A 259 7.32 -21.80 13.35
N ARG A 260 6.35 -21.20 14.04
CA ARG A 260 6.46 -19.81 14.50
C ARG A 260 7.48 -19.70 15.62
N VAL A 261 8.28 -18.66 15.54
CA VAL A 261 9.23 -18.23 16.56
C VAL A 261 8.74 -16.94 17.16
N LEU A 262 8.75 -16.81 18.49
CA LEU A 262 8.24 -15.62 19.21
C LEU A 262 6.84 -15.19 18.70
N PRO A 263 5.81 -16.04 18.85
CA PRO A 263 4.53 -15.87 18.19
C PRO A 263 3.77 -14.58 18.60
N GLU A 264 4.12 -13.98 19.73
CA GLU A 264 3.61 -12.71 20.23
C GLU A 264 4.11 -11.50 19.44
N TYR A 265 5.20 -11.65 18.66
CA TYR A 265 5.77 -10.57 17.86
C TYR A 265 5.47 -10.72 16.38
N ALA A 266 5.19 -9.59 15.74
CA ALA A 266 5.01 -9.50 14.30
C ALA A 266 5.41 -8.09 13.79
N GLN A 267 5.67 -7.98 12.51
CA GLN A 267 5.83 -6.71 11.82
C GLN A 267 4.59 -6.43 10.96
N SER A 268 3.91 -5.31 11.19
CA SER A 268 2.83 -4.87 10.30
C SER A 268 3.39 -4.55 8.91
N ALA A 269 2.83 -5.16 7.87
CA ALA A 269 3.25 -4.99 6.49
C ALA A 269 2.05 -5.13 5.56
N ASN A 270 1.12 -4.18 5.64
CA ASN A 270 -0.10 -4.20 4.84
C ASN A 270 0.19 -4.16 3.34
N ILE A 271 -0.78 -4.61 2.57
CA ILE A 271 -0.70 -4.66 1.10
C ILE A 271 -1.52 -3.51 0.54
N TRP A 272 -0.85 -2.66 -0.23
CA TRP A 272 -1.40 -1.42 -0.76
C TRP A 272 -1.32 -1.38 -2.28
N ALA A 273 -2.33 -0.81 -2.90
CA ALA A 273 -2.26 -0.27 -4.25
C ALA A 273 -1.80 1.18 -4.16
N VAL A 274 -0.65 1.48 -4.74
CA VAL A 274 -0.01 2.81 -4.70
C VAL A 274 0.03 3.37 -6.10
N TYR A 275 -0.48 4.58 -6.28
CA TYR A 275 -0.60 5.24 -7.57
C TYR A 275 -0.53 6.76 -7.42
N ARG A 276 -0.44 7.49 -8.54
CA ARG A 276 -0.35 8.96 -8.54
C ARG A 276 -1.67 9.63 -8.88
N GLU A 277 -2.34 9.15 -9.89
CA GLU A 277 -3.53 9.79 -10.42
C GLU A 277 -4.78 9.36 -9.64
N PRO A 278 -5.62 10.31 -9.15
CA PRO A 278 -6.88 9.96 -8.48
C PRO A 278 -7.77 9.04 -9.31
N LEU A 279 -8.40 8.05 -8.68
CA LEU A 279 -9.19 7.00 -9.38
C LEU A 279 -10.32 7.56 -10.24
N TYR A 280 -10.91 8.70 -9.83
CA TYR A 280 -11.98 9.33 -10.62
C TYR A 280 -11.51 9.88 -11.97
N ARG A 281 -10.20 10.00 -12.20
CA ARG A 281 -9.61 10.48 -13.47
C ARG A 281 -9.29 9.38 -14.45
N SER A 282 -9.09 8.15 -13.97
CA SER A 282 -8.65 7.04 -14.80
C SER A 282 -9.50 5.79 -14.54
N MET A 283 -10.43 5.52 -15.46
CA MET A 283 -11.29 4.35 -15.36
C MET A 283 -10.50 3.04 -15.33
N LYS A 284 -9.47 2.90 -16.16
CA LYS A 284 -8.62 1.70 -16.17
C LYS A 284 -7.92 1.48 -14.84
N LEU A 285 -7.38 2.56 -14.21
CA LEU A 285 -6.73 2.47 -12.91
C LEU A 285 -7.75 2.12 -11.82
N ARG A 286 -8.91 2.77 -11.81
CA ARG A 286 -10.00 2.52 -10.85
C ARG A 286 -10.43 1.06 -10.88
N VAL A 287 -10.75 0.53 -12.06
CA VAL A 287 -11.18 -0.86 -12.22
C VAL A 287 -10.11 -1.84 -11.75
N CYS A 288 -8.83 -1.59 -12.07
CA CYS A 288 -7.74 -2.44 -11.58
C CYS A 288 -7.62 -2.42 -10.06
N VAL A 289 -7.65 -1.23 -9.43
CA VAL A 289 -7.54 -1.11 -7.96
C VAL A 289 -8.73 -1.77 -7.27
N GLU A 290 -9.96 -1.52 -7.72
CA GLU A 290 -11.17 -2.11 -7.16
C GLU A 290 -11.19 -3.63 -7.30
N PHE A 291 -10.81 -4.15 -8.47
CA PHE A 291 -10.73 -5.58 -8.70
C PHE A 291 -9.68 -6.24 -7.81
N LEU A 292 -8.48 -5.67 -7.72
CA LEU A 292 -7.42 -6.19 -6.87
C LEU A 292 -7.77 -6.13 -5.38
N ALA A 293 -8.48 -5.09 -4.95
CA ALA A 293 -8.97 -5.00 -3.56
C ALA A 293 -9.96 -6.13 -3.26
N ALA A 294 -10.97 -6.35 -4.12
CA ALA A 294 -11.92 -7.43 -3.97
C ALA A 294 -11.23 -8.81 -4.01
N TRP A 295 -10.30 -9.01 -4.93
CA TRP A 295 -9.51 -10.24 -5.05
C TRP A 295 -8.70 -10.54 -3.80
N CYS A 296 -7.96 -9.56 -3.29
CA CYS A 296 -7.15 -9.72 -2.08
C CYS A 296 -8.01 -9.99 -0.85
N GLN A 297 -9.13 -9.30 -0.69
CA GLN A 297 -10.06 -9.53 0.42
C GLN A 297 -10.65 -10.95 0.39
N GLN A 298 -10.99 -11.45 -0.80
CA GLN A 298 -11.56 -12.78 -0.95
C GLN A 298 -10.53 -13.90 -0.70
N ARG A 299 -9.28 -13.72 -1.13
CA ARG A 299 -8.25 -14.77 -1.15
C ARG A 299 -7.32 -14.75 0.06
N LEU A 300 -7.08 -13.58 0.64
CA LEU A 300 -6.15 -13.38 1.76
C LEU A 300 -6.86 -13.09 3.10
N GLY A 301 -8.18 -13.12 3.10
CA GLY A 301 -9.03 -12.85 4.26
C GLY A 301 -9.43 -11.37 4.37
N LYS A 302 -10.53 -11.11 5.09
CA LYS A 302 -10.97 -9.75 5.42
C LYS A 302 -9.94 -9.13 6.38
N PRO A 303 -9.67 -7.80 6.27
CA PRO A 303 -8.90 -7.13 7.30
C PRO A 303 -9.60 -7.34 8.65
N ASP A 304 -8.86 -7.85 9.64
CA ASP A 304 -9.34 -7.93 11.03
C ASP A 304 -9.77 -6.54 11.49
N GLU A 305 -11.03 -6.37 11.91
CA GLU A 305 -11.57 -5.10 12.40
C GLU A 305 -10.91 -4.61 13.71
N GLY A 306 -9.94 -5.35 14.25
CA GLY A 306 -9.35 -5.18 15.57
C GLY A 306 -8.04 -4.39 15.67
N TYR A 307 -7.40 -3.95 14.59
CA TYR A 307 -6.15 -3.18 14.65
C TYR A 307 -6.37 -1.75 14.16
N GLN A 308 -6.75 -0.86 15.07
CA GLN A 308 -6.58 0.59 14.84
C GLN A 308 -5.08 0.89 14.84
N VAL A 309 -4.57 1.41 13.74
CA VAL A 309 -3.24 2.02 13.66
C VAL A 309 -3.34 3.35 14.41
N MET A 310 -2.69 3.46 15.58
CA MET A 310 -2.36 4.75 16.17
C MET A 310 -1.19 5.37 15.42
#